data_1288968c6d804d9f03aa39f07157866c
#
_entry.id   1288968c6d804d9f03aa39f07157866c
#
_cell.length_a   1.000
_cell.length_b   1.000
_cell.length_c   1.000
_cell.angle_alpha   90.00
_cell.angle_beta   90.00
_cell.angle_gamma   90.00
#
_symmetry.space_group_name_H-M   'P 1'
#
loop_
_entity.id
_entity.type
_entity.pdbx_description
1 polymer ?
#
loop_
_entity_poly.entity_id
_entity_poly.type
_entity_poly.pdbx_seq_one_letter_code
_entity_poly.pdbx_strand_id
1 'polypeptide(L)'
;GGILANLSIKLRLLNKPIGLDIENHKDKSKKMIFKKIDALTFISKTKITYDLILIKQTIHLLERKQIIKLLSICKNKLNKNGKIIILSLDPKKNELPGFSLMKKKLKISLNKDEKLLSLILKTKFKIIIKKFIYDVRILKTKYLQMIKNRYISTLLNFNNQEITNGLNEIKNR
;
A
#
# COMPACT_ATOMS: atom_id res chain seq x y z
N GLY A 1 0.81 -5.72 -9.11
CA GLY A 1 1.58 -6.87 -9.61
C GLY A 1 2.95 -6.47 -10.13
N GLY A 2 3.05 -5.49 -11.05
CA GLY A 2 4.30 -5.16 -11.73
C GLY A 2 5.46 -4.72 -10.82
N ILE A 3 5.19 -4.03 -9.72
CA ILE A 3 6.23 -3.56 -8.79
C ILE A 3 6.95 -4.75 -8.12
N LEU A 4 6.21 -5.73 -7.61
CA LEU A 4 6.80 -6.91 -6.97
C LEU A 4 7.57 -7.78 -7.98
N ALA A 5 7.06 -7.92 -9.20
CA ALA A 5 7.75 -8.63 -10.26
C ALA A 5 9.07 -7.94 -10.64
N ASN A 6 9.07 -6.60 -10.76
CA ASN A 6 10.28 -5.83 -11.03
C ASN A 6 11.28 -5.86 -9.87
N LEU A 7 10.79 -5.79 -8.62
CA LEU A 7 11.63 -5.95 -7.44
C LEU A 7 12.29 -7.34 -7.41
N SER A 8 11.57 -8.40 -7.77
CA SER A 8 12.14 -9.75 -7.78
C SER A 8 13.28 -9.90 -8.76
N ILE A 9 13.21 -9.21 -9.90
CA ILE A 9 14.31 -9.20 -10.89
C ILE A 9 15.51 -8.39 -10.37
N LYS A 10 15.24 -7.16 -9.91
CA LYS A 10 16.30 -6.26 -9.43
C LYS A 10 17.04 -6.81 -8.23
N LEU A 11 16.34 -7.49 -7.32
CA LEU A 11 16.93 -8.12 -6.13
C LEU A 11 17.44 -9.54 -6.39
N ARG A 12 17.32 -10.06 -7.63
CA ARG A 12 17.74 -11.41 -8.01
C ARG A 12 17.20 -12.48 -7.03
N LEU A 13 15.92 -12.39 -6.70
CA LEU A 13 15.31 -13.32 -5.76
C LEU A 13 15.35 -14.75 -6.31
N LEU A 14 15.79 -15.70 -5.50
CA LEU A 14 15.84 -17.12 -5.85
C LEU A 14 14.44 -17.70 -6.06
N ASN A 15 13.48 -17.28 -5.25
CA ASN A 15 12.10 -17.74 -5.32
C ASN A 15 11.17 -16.65 -5.85
N LYS A 16 10.10 -17.06 -6.54
CA LYS A 16 9.05 -16.13 -6.97
C LYS A 16 8.33 -15.55 -5.75
N PRO A 17 8.20 -14.21 -5.65
CA PRO A 17 7.45 -13.60 -4.56
C PRO A 17 5.97 -13.96 -4.66
N ILE A 18 5.33 -14.10 -3.50
CA ILE A 18 3.89 -14.32 -3.39
C ILE A 18 3.23 -12.95 -3.17
N GLY A 19 2.38 -12.54 -4.10
CA GLY A 19 1.56 -11.35 -3.99
C GLY A 19 0.14 -11.70 -3.56
N LEU A 20 -0.39 -10.99 -2.57
CA LEU A 20 -1.73 -11.19 -2.04
C LEU A 20 -2.57 -9.94 -2.29
N ASP A 21 -3.80 -10.13 -2.71
CA ASP A 21 -4.82 -9.08 -2.77
C ASP A 21 -6.21 -9.72 -2.66
N ILE A 22 -7.17 -8.97 -2.14
CA ILE A 22 -8.58 -9.38 -2.11
C ILE A 22 -9.25 -9.19 -3.48
N GLU A 23 -8.69 -8.30 -4.30
CA GLU A 23 -9.17 -8.03 -5.65
C GLU A 23 -8.37 -8.80 -6.70
N ASN A 24 -9.00 -9.05 -7.83
CA ASN A 24 -8.35 -9.73 -8.95
C ASN A 24 -7.67 -8.69 -9.84
N HIS A 25 -6.36 -8.77 -10.00
CA HIS A 25 -5.62 -7.89 -10.89
C HIS A 25 -5.51 -8.45 -12.31
N LYS A 26 -5.74 -7.59 -13.32
CA LYS A 26 -5.58 -7.96 -14.73
C LYS A 26 -4.12 -8.22 -15.08
N ASP A 27 -3.20 -7.47 -14.48
CA ASP A 27 -1.75 -7.57 -14.72
C ASP A 27 -1.09 -8.62 -13.83
N LYS A 28 -1.23 -9.89 -14.20
CA LYS A 28 -0.54 -11.01 -13.53
C LYS A 28 0.80 -11.25 -14.22
N SER A 29 1.87 -10.90 -13.55
CA SER A 29 3.22 -11.22 -14.05
C SER A 29 3.55 -12.69 -13.81
N LYS A 30 4.12 -13.37 -14.81
CA LYS A 30 4.66 -14.75 -14.67
C LYS A 30 5.83 -14.84 -13.66
N LYS A 31 6.38 -13.70 -13.23
CA LYS A 31 7.51 -13.60 -12.29
C LYS A 31 7.09 -13.58 -10.82
N MET A 32 5.81 -13.69 -10.53
CA MET A 32 5.26 -13.77 -9.18
C MET A 32 4.13 -14.78 -9.11
N ILE A 33 3.86 -15.27 -7.92
CA ILE A 33 2.69 -16.09 -7.61
C ILE A 33 1.62 -15.14 -7.05
N PHE A 34 0.54 -14.93 -7.80
CA PHE A 34 -0.58 -14.13 -7.31
C PHE A 34 -1.64 -15.02 -6.66
N LYS A 35 -2.11 -14.63 -5.49
CA LYS A 35 -3.24 -15.27 -4.80
C LYS A 35 -4.30 -14.24 -4.45
N LYS A 36 -5.53 -14.46 -4.91
CA LYS A 36 -6.70 -13.66 -4.51
C LYS A 36 -7.17 -14.17 -3.15
N ILE A 37 -6.64 -13.57 -2.07
CA ILE A 37 -6.95 -13.95 -0.70
C ILE A 37 -6.59 -12.81 0.24
N ASP A 38 -7.32 -12.69 1.33
CA ASP A 38 -6.99 -11.80 2.43
C ASP A 38 -5.66 -12.17 3.08
N ALA A 39 -4.83 -11.17 3.36
CA ALA A 39 -3.47 -11.34 3.87
C ALA A 39 -3.43 -12.03 5.25
N LEU A 40 -4.35 -11.67 6.15
CA LEU A 40 -4.43 -12.27 7.48
C LEU A 40 -4.82 -13.75 7.40
N THR A 41 -5.78 -14.07 6.54
CA THR A 41 -6.22 -15.43 6.27
C THR A 41 -5.08 -16.26 5.69
N PHE A 42 -4.37 -15.74 4.71
CA PHE A 42 -3.25 -16.44 4.08
C PHE A 42 -2.11 -16.71 5.06
N ILE A 43 -1.63 -15.66 5.76
CA ILE A 43 -0.47 -15.78 6.65
C ILE A 43 -0.77 -16.70 7.86
N SER A 44 -2.03 -16.76 8.30
CA SER A 44 -2.46 -17.66 9.39
C SER A 44 -2.42 -19.13 8.99
N LYS A 45 -2.72 -19.43 7.71
CA LYS A 45 -2.83 -20.82 7.22
C LYS A 45 -1.55 -21.36 6.59
N THR A 46 -0.67 -20.48 6.11
CA THR A 46 0.56 -20.92 5.44
C THR A 46 1.54 -21.58 6.41
N LYS A 47 2.22 -22.62 5.93
CA LYS A 47 3.34 -23.25 6.64
C LYS A 47 4.70 -22.67 6.23
N ILE A 48 4.72 -21.83 5.21
CA ILE A 48 5.94 -21.23 4.65
C ILE A 48 6.47 -20.14 5.59
N THR A 49 7.79 -20.05 5.70
CA THR A 49 8.50 -18.95 6.34
C THR A 49 9.14 -18.03 5.30
N TYR A 50 9.47 -16.80 5.69
CA TYR A 50 9.85 -15.75 4.75
C TYR A 50 11.09 -15.00 5.25
N ASP A 51 11.96 -14.61 4.33
CA ASP A 51 13.06 -13.66 4.59
C ASP A 51 12.58 -12.22 4.55
N LEU A 52 11.50 -11.95 3.78
CA LEU A 52 10.92 -10.63 3.64
C LEU A 52 9.40 -10.69 3.52
N ILE A 53 8.73 -9.94 4.36
CA ILE A 53 7.29 -9.65 4.23
C ILE A 53 7.15 -8.16 3.95
N LEU A 54 6.57 -7.81 2.79
CA LEU A 54 6.33 -6.44 2.38
C LEU A 54 4.84 -6.11 2.47
N ILE A 55 4.48 -5.11 3.28
CA ILE A 55 3.14 -4.55 3.38
C ILE A 55 3.17 -3.16 2.77
N LYS A 56 2.58 -3.01 1.57
CA LYS A 56 2.64 -1.76 0.82
C LYS A 56 1.27 -1.10 0.75
N GLN A 57 1.11 0.05 1.42
CA GLN A 57 -0.08 0.90 1.36
C GLN A 57 -1.42 0.17 1.57
N THR A 58 -1.43 -0.84 2.44
CA THR A 58 -2.62 -1.66 2.74
C THR A 58 -2.91 -1.74 4.23
N ILE A 59 -1.94 -1.48 5.08
CA ILE A 59 -2.10 -1.65 6.53
C ILE A 59 -3.18 -0.76 7.13
N HIS A 60 -3.42 0.41 6.55
CA HIS A 60 -4.47 1.35 6.97
C HIS A 60 -5.90 0.88 6.66
N LEU A 61 -6.05 -0.16 5.83
CA LEU A 61 -7.34 -0.78 5.54
C LEU A 61 -7.78 -1.76 6.62
N LEU A 62 -6.87 -2.12 7.53
CA LEU A 62 -7.13 -3.07 8.61
C LEU A 62 -7.53 -2.36 9.91
N GLU A 63 -8.33 -3.03 10.72
CA GLU A 63 -8.64 -2.58 12.05
C GLU A 63 -7.46 -2.79 13.01
N ARG A 64 -7.43 -2.03 14.12
CA ARG A 64 -6.35 -2.10 15.11
C ARG A 64 -6.05 -3.54 15.58
N LYS A 65 -7.08 -4.32 15.91
CA LYS A 65 -6.92 -5.72 16.36
C LYS A 65 -6.32 -6.60 15.26
N GLN A 66 -6.77 -6.41 14.01
CA GLN A 66 -6.27 -7.15 12.86
C GLN A 66 -4.80 -6.84 12.58
N ILE A 67 -4.37 -5.58 12.73
CA ILE A 67 -2.98 -5.17 12.54
C ILE A 67 -2.06 -5.84 13.55
N ILE A 68 -2.42 -5.79 14.84
CA ILE A 68 -1.62 -6.42 15.88
C ILE A 68 -1.52 -7.93 15.62
N LYS A 69 -2.63 -8.58 15.27
CA LYS A 69 -2.67 -10.00 14.94
C LYS A 69 -1.81 -10.31 13.71
N LEU A 70 -1.95 -9.53 12.63
CA LEU A 70 -1.17 -9.69 11.41
C LEU A 70 0.33 -9.59 11.68
N LEU A 71 0.78 -8.54 12.36
CA LEU A 71 2.20 -8.33 12.66
C LEU A 71 2.77 -9.43 13.57
N SER A 72 1.99 -9.87 14.57
CA SER A 72 2.39 -11.00 15.43
C SER A 72 2.59 -12.30 14.65
N ILE A 73 1.63 -12.64 13.77
CA ILE A 73 1.75 -13.83 12.94
C ILE A 73 2.90 -13.68 11.94
N CYS A 74 3.03 -12.52 11.29
CA CYS A 74 4.14 -12.25 10.38
C CYS A 74 5.50 -12.45 11.07
N LYS A 75 5.65 -11.98 12.30
CA LYS A 75 6.88 -12.17 13.08
C LYS A 75 7.23 -13.66 13.22
N ASN A 76 6.24 -14.49 13.56
CA ASN A 76 6.43 -15.93 13.74
C ASN A 76 6.68 -16.69 12.42
N LYS A 77 6.42 -16.02 11.29
CA LYS A 77 6.68 -16.57 9.94
C LYS A 77 7.97 -16.04 9.31
N LEU A 78 8.77 -15.26 10.04
CA LEU A 78 10.08 -14.84 9.56
C LEU A 78 11.14 -15.91 9.80
N ASN A 79 11.99 -16.09 8.80
CA ASN A 79 13.25 -16.81 8.95
C ASN A 79 14.21 -16.05 9.88
N LYS A 80 15.31 -16.69 10.28
CA LYS A 80 16.41 -16.03 11.00
C LYS A 80 16.89 -14.81 10.19
N ASN A 81 16.91 -13.64 10.80
CA ASN A 81 17.21 -12.35 10.16
C ASN A 81 16.17 -11.83 9.16
N GLY A 82 15.02 -12.50 9.04
CA GLY A 82 13.90 -12.03 8.21
C GLY A 82 13.35 -10.68 8.68
N LYS A 83 12.73 -9.93 7.76
CA LYS A 83 12.27 -8.56 8.01
C LYS A 83 10.83 -8.37 7.55
N ILE A 84 10.11 -7.51 8.27
CA ILE A 84 8.83 -6.96 7.83
C ILE A 84 9.10 -5.52 7.40
N ILE A 85 8.75 -5.17 6.17
CA ILE A 85 8.81 -3.80 5.66
C ILE A 85 7.38 -3.30 5.46
N ILE A 86 7.07 -2.17 6.10
CA ILE A 86 5.80 -1.49 5.92
C ILE A 86 6.08 -0.19 5.16
N LEU A 87 5.49 -0.06 3.96
CA LEU A 87 5.57 1.15 3.17
C LEU A 87 4.24 1.91 3.27
N SER A 88 4.31 3.13 3.75
CA SER A 88 3.18 4.05 3.86
C SER A 88 3.57 5.45 3.40
N LEU A 89 2.59 6.27 3.04
CA LEU A 89 2.82 7.69 2.77
C LEU A 89 3.07 8.42 4.09
N ASP A 90 3.90 9.46 4.05
CA ASP A 90 4.05 10.34 5.21
C ASP A 90 2.76 11.19 5.34
N PRO A 91 2.01 11.09 6.46
CA PRO A 91 0.78 11.84 6.63
C PRO A 91 0.99 13.35 6.67
N LYS A 92 2.19 13.81 7.03
CA LYS A 92 2.52 15.24 7.17
C LYS A 92 3.08 15.87 5.89
N LYS A 93 3.65 15.05 4.98
CA LYS A 93 4.34 15.53 3.78
C LYS A 93 3.81 14.84 2.53
N ASN A 94 2.51 14.96 2.29
CA ASN A 94 1.89 14.42 1.09
C ASN A 94 1.49 15.55 0.14
N GLU A 95 2.24 15.69 -0.94
CA GLU A 95 2.06 16.71 -1.97
C GLU A 95 1.32 16.18 -3.20
N LEU A 96 0.52 15.12 -3.07
CA LEU A 96 -0.31 14.64 -4.17
C LEU A 96 -1.22 15.76 -4.70
N PRO A 97 -1.06 16.18 -5.97
CA PRO A 97 -1.92 17.20 -6.55
C PRO A 97 -3.33 16.64 -6.70
N GLY A 98 -4.24 17.06 -5.85
CA GLY A 98 -5.63 16.60 -5.87
C GLY A 98 -6.62 17.76 -5.88
N PHE A 99 -7.85 17.51 -6.29
CA PHE A 99 -8.95 18.45 -6.11
C PHE A 99 -9.35 18.54 -4.62
N SER A 100 -10.04 19.61 -4.26
CA SER A 100 -10.32 19.99 -2.86
C SER A 100 -10.93 18.87 -2.04
N LEU A 101 -11.94 18.20 -2.57
CA LEU A 101 -12.62 17.10 -1.89
C LEU A 101 -11.73 15.86 -1.73
N MET A 102 -10.89 15.55 -2.73
CA MET A 102 -9.89 14.48 -2.67
C MET A 102 -8.87 14.75 -1.55
N LYS A 103 -8.34 15.99 -1.47
CA LYS A 103 -7.41 16.40 -0.43
C LYS A 103 -8.01 16.25 0.96
N LYS A 104 -9.28 16.66 1.14
CA LYS A 104 -10.01 16.51 2.42
C LYS A 104 -10.12 15.05 2.84
N LYS A 105 -10.57 14.15 1.95
CA LYS A 105 -10.68 12.71 2.24
C LYS A 105 -9.30 12.07 2.48
N LEU A 106 -8.30 12.45 1.70
CA LEU A 106 -6.93 11.95 1.87
C LEU A 106 -6.36 12.34 3.24
N LYS A 107 -6.57 13.59 3.69
CA LYS A 107 -6.14 14.06 5.02
C LYS A 107 -6.76 13.22 6.15
N ILE A 108 -8.04 12.85 6.03
CA ILE A 108 -8.70 11.98 7.02
C ILE A 108 -8.05 10.60 7.05
N SER A 109 -7.74 10.03 5.87
CA SER A 109 -7.06 8.73 5.77
C SER A 109 -5.64 8.79 6.38
N LEU A 110 -4.88 9.83 6.06
CA LEU A 110 -3.52 10.03 6.56
C LEU A 110 -3.47 10.23 8.08
N ASN A 111 -4.46 10.90 8.66
CA ASN A 111 -4.58 11.01 10.12
C ASN A 111 -4.82 9.63 10.80
N LYS A 112 -5.51 8.72 10.12
CA LYS A 112 -5.62 7.33 10.59
C LYS A 112 -4.26 6.62 10.54
N ASP A 113 -3.49 6.84 9.48
CA ASP A 113 -2.15 6.27 9.33
C ASP A 113 -1.18 6.77 10.41
N GLU A 114 -1.27 8.02 10.84
CA GLU A 114 -0.46 8.54 11.96
C GLU A 114 -0.79 7.84 13.29
N LYS A 115 -2.08 7.66 13.58
CA LYS A 115 -2.52 6.89 14.77
C LYS A 115 -2.07 5.44 14.69
N LEU A 116 -2.08 4.86 13.51
CA LEU A 116 -1.62 3.50 13.26
C LEU A 116 -0.11 3.36 13.46
N LEU A 117 0.68 4.29 12.95
CA LEU A 117 2.12 4.32 13.17
C LEU A 117 2.43 4.37 14.67
N SER A 118 1.74 5.25 15.42
CA SER A 118 1.87 5.34 16.87
C SER A 118 1.53 4.02 17.58
N LEU A 119 0.56 3.27 17.07
CA LEU A 119 0.22 1.95 17.59
C LEU A 119 1.33 0.93 17.33
N ILE A 120 1.86 0.90 16.10
CA ILE A 120 2.94 -0.02 15.71
C ILE A 120 4.19 0.26 16.55
N LEU A 121 4.52 1.54 16.79
CA LEU A 121 5.66 1.95 17.59
C LEU A 121 5.56 1.53 19.07
N LYS A 122 4.36 1.33 19.60
CA LYS A 122 4.12 0.82 20.96
C LYS A 122 4.22 -0.71 21.05
N THR A 123 4.46 -1.42 19.98
CA THR A 123 4.66 -2.86 20.00
C THR A 123 6.07 -3.22 20.47
N LYS A 124 6.26 -4.47 20.94
CA LYS A 124 7.58 -5.01 21.34
C LYS A 124 8.49 -5.39 20.15
N PHE A 125 8.31 -4.75 19.00
CA PHE A 125 9.17 -4.97 17.83
C PHE A 125 10.36 -4.00 17.84
N LYS A 126 11.52 -4.45 17.39
CA LYS A 126 12.61 -3.54 17.05
C LYS A 126 12.25 -2.85 15.72
N ILE A 127 11.92 -1.56 15.78
CA ILE A 127 11.43 -0.79 14.64
C ILE A 127 12.49 0.22 14.22
N ILE A 128 12.73 0.30 12.91
CA ILE A 128 13.56 1.33 12.29
C ILE A 128 12.67 2.09 11.32
N ILE A 129 12.55 3.40 11.51
CA ILE A 129 11.82 4.28 10.59
C ILE A 129 12.83 4.92 9.66
N LYS A 130 12.57 4.80 8.36
CA LYS A 130 13.32 5.51 7.31
C LYS A 130 12.34 6.34 6.48
N LYS A 131 12.68 7.60 6.25
CA LYS A 131 11.95 8.48 5.32
C LYS A 131 12.74 8.59 4.04
N PHE A 132 12.06 8.58 2.93
CA PHE A 132 12.63 8.88 1.63
C PHE A 132 11.67 9.80 0.87
N ILE A 133 12.23 10.69 0.08
CA ILE A 133 11.50 11.59 -0.82
C ILE A 133 11.66 11.02 -2.22
N TYR A 134 10.57 11.01 -2.95
CA TYR A 134 10.52 10.50 -4.30
C TYR A 134 9.77 11.49 -5.18
N ASP A 135 10.51 12.16 -6.06
CA ASP A 135 9.94 13.11 -7.00
C ASP A 135 9.32 12.39 -8.18
N VAL A 136 8.07 12.71 -8.46
CA VAL A 136 7.33 12.14 -9.59
C VAL A 136 7.00 13.24 -10.58
N ARG A 137 7.52 13.11 -11.80
CA ARG A 137 7.12 13.97 -12.92
C ARG A 137 6.10 13.22 -13.77
N ILE A 138 4.92 13.78 -13.89
CA ILE A 138 3.80 13.20 -14.64
C ILE A 138 3.18 14.27 -15.52
N LEU A 139 2.88 13.93 -16.77
CA LEU A 139 2.13 14.81 -17.67
C LEU A 139 0.73 15.05 -17.10
N LYS A 140 0.24 16.30 -17.12
CA LYS A 140 -1.08 16.69 -16.60
C LYS A 140 -2.19 15.81 -17.20
N THR A 141 -2.16 15.56 -18.51
CA THR A 141 -3.12 14.69 -19.19
C THR A 141 -3.14 13.26 -18.65
N LYS A 142 -1.95 12.66 -18.46
CA LYS A 142 -1.80 11.33 -17.87
C LYS A 142 -2.31 11.28 -16.42
N TYR A 143 -2.02 12.32 -15.64
CA TYR A 143 -2.49 12.41 -14.26
C TYR A 143 -4.01 12.52 -14.17
N LEU A 144 -4.65 13.34 -15.02
CA LEU A 144 -6.10 13.42 -15.11
C LEU A 144 -6.74 12.07 -15.47
N GLN A 145 -6.13 11.33 -16.40
CA GLN A 145 -6.59 9.98 -16.73
C GLN A 145 -6.45 9.01 -15.56
N MET A 146 -5.39 9.11 -14.77
CA MET A 146 -5.22 8.30 -13.56
C MET A 146 -6.33 8.59 -12.53
N ILE A 147 -6.69 9.86 -12.32
CA ILE A 147 -7.81 10.24 -11.44
C ILE A 147 -9.13 9.67 -11.97
N LYS A 148 -9.40 9.82 -13.27
CA LYS A 148 -10.59 9.24 -13.91
C LYS A 148 -10.67 7.74 -13.69
N ASN A 149 -9.55 7.05 -13.76
CA ASN A 149 -9.42 5.60 -13.53
C ASN A 149 -9.29 5.23 -12.04
N ARG A 150 -9.49 6.18 -11.12
CA ARG A 150 -9.49 5.94 -9.66
C ARG A 150 -8.24 5.21 -9.17
N TYR A 151 -7.05 5.69 -9.55
CA TYR A 151 -5.75 5.04 -9.33
C TYR A 151 -5.35 4.83 -7.86
N ILE A 152 -6.02 5.48 -6.91
CA ILE A 152 -5.83 5.29 -5.47
C ILE A 152 -7.17 4.98 -4.79
N SER A 153 -7.12 4.23 -3.70
CA SER A 153 -8.30 3.79 -2.94
C SER A 153 -9.20 4.93 -2.47
N THR A 154 -8.63 6.08 -2.13
CA THR A 154 -9.40 7.29 -1.76
C THR A 154 -10.40 7.69 -2.85
N LEU A 155 -10.06 7.49 -4.12
CA LEU A 155 -10.91 7.85 -5.26
C LEU A 155 -12.06 6.85 -5.50
N LEU A 156 -11.97 5.64 -4.96
CA LEU A 156 -13.03 4.63 -5.08
C LEU A 156 -14.33 5.06 -4.38
N ASN A 157 -14.21 5.90 -3.36
CA ASN A 157 -15.34 6.39 -2.57
C ASN A 157 -16.06 7.64 -3.16
N PHE A 158 -15.69 8.06 -4.37
CA PHE A 158 -16.32 9.18 -5.07
C PHE A 158 -17.30 8.66 -6.12
N ASN A 159 -18.43 9.32 -6.30
CA ASN A 159 -19.29 9.07 -7.44
C ASN A 159 -18.71 9.70 -8.73
N ASN A 160 -19.31 9.42 -9.88
CA ASN A 160 -18.81 9.90 -11.16
C ASN A 160 -18.87 11.43 -11.30
N GLN A 161 -19.91 12.06 -10.75
CA GLN A 161 -20.06 13.52 -10.76
C GLN A 161 -18.97 14.21 -9.94
N GLU A 162 -18.65 13.69 -8.75
CA GLU A 162 -17.57 14.20 -7.90
C GLU A 162 -16.20 14.09 -8.59
N ILE A 163 -15.95 12.99 -9.28
CA ILE A 163 -14.73 12.81 -10.09
C ILE A 163 -14.68 13.83 -11.24
N THR A 164 -15.79 14.01 -11.97
CA THR A 164 -15.85 14.96 -13.09
C THR A 164 -15.61 16.39 -12.62
N ASN A 165 -16.26 16.80 -11.54
CA ASN A 165 -16.07 18.12 -10.94
C ASN A 165 -14.61 18.30 -10.47
N GLY A 166 -14.03 17.28 -9.84
CA GLY A 166 -12.64 17.30 -9.41
C GLY A 166 -11.64 17.39 -10.56
N LEU A 167 -11.91 16.70 -11.68
CA LEU A 167 -11.10 16.81 -12.90
C LEU A 167 -11.13 18.22 -13.47
N ASN A 168 -12.31 18.86 -13.50
CA ASN A 168 -12.45 20.24 -13.96
C ASN A 168 -11.72 21.22 -13.04
N GLU A 169 -11.80 21.02 -11.72
CA GLU A 169 -11.02 21.82 -10.75
C GLU A 169 -9.50 21.75 -11.03
N ILE A 170 -8.98 20.56 -11.34
CA ILE A 170 -7.52 20.40 -11.62
C ILE A 170 -7.15 20.96 -12.99
N LYS A 171 -8.03 20.88 -13.99
CA LYS A 171 -7.77 21.43 -15.33
C LYS A 171 -7.63 22.96 -15.28
N ASN A 172 -8.42 23.62 -14.45
CA ASN A 172 -8.49 25.08 -14.34
C ASN A 172 -7.37 25.67 -13.46
N ARG A 173 -6.49 24.86 -12.91
CA ARG A 173 -5.25 25.26 -12.22
C ARG A 173 -4.07 25.22 -13.18
#